data_5e357481b2edbfeaec89ddcd02c3196d
#
_entry.id   5e357481b2edbfeaec89ddcd02c3196d
#
_cell.length_a   1.000
_cell.length_b   1.000
_cell.length_c   1.000
_cell.angle_alpha   90.00
_cell.angle_beta   90.00
_cell.angle_gamma   90.00
#
_symmetry.space_group_name_H-M   'P 1'
#
loop_
_entity.id
_entity.type
_entity.pdbx_description
1 polymer ?
#
loop_
_entity_poly.entity_id
_entity_poly.type
_entity_poly.pdbx_seq_one_letter_code
_entity_poly.pdbx_strand_id
1 'polypeptide(L)'
;MSGGAKEISRAAKWRSYAVQALLFVVVIAGIRAWQQRDMISGAAPALRGNTLSGLPYSLPKHPQHPVLVQFWATWCPICRAEQDSINNIAHNNPNVITIAMNSGTQEAVVKYMRDQGIAFPVVNDPDGSLSAKWGVHAVPASFIIAPDGRVRFVEVGYTTGVGIKLRLWLAEFI
;
A
#
# COMPACT_ATOMS: atom_id res chain seq x y z
N MET A 1 -28.21 -28.38 42.80
CA MET A 1 -26.76 -28.20 42.64
C MET A 1 -26.35 -28.51 41.17
N SER A 2 -26.72 -27.68 40.16
CA SER A 2 -26.42 -27.97 38.72
C SER A 2 -25.87 -26.75 37.95
N GLY A 3 -25.34 -25.73 38.62
CA GLY A 3 -24.81 -24.53 37.99
C GLY A 3 -23.36 -24.60 37.47
N GLY A 4 -22.51 -25.43 38.11
CA GLY A 4 -21.07 -25.41 37.86
C GLY A 4 -20.60 -26.05 36.53
N ALA A 5 -21.32 -27.03 36.01
CA ALA A 5 -20.91 -27.72 34.78
C ALA A 5 -21.13 -26.88 33.50
N LYS A 6 -22.14 -25.98 33.49
CA LYS A 6 -22.41 -25.09 32.36
C LYS A 6 -21.41 -23.90 32.27
N GLU A 7 -20.92 -23.42 33.39
CA GLU A 7 -19.92 -22.31 33.41
C GLU A 7 -18.53 -22.79 32.94
N ILE A 8 -18.11 -23.98 33.38
CA ILE A 8 -16.83 -24.58 32.95
C ILE A 8 -16.83 -24.83 31.44
N SER A 9 -17.93 -25.27 30.86
CA SER A 9 -18.08 -25.46 29.42
C SER A 9 -18.01 -24.15 28.63
N ARG A 10 -18.57 -23.05 29.15
CA ARG A 10 -18.47 -21.73 28.52
C ARG A 10 -17.06 -21.18 28.58
N ALA A 11 -16.39 -21.21 29.71
CA ALA A 11 -15.01 -20.74 29.86
C ALA A 11 -14.03 -21.52 28.96
N ALA A 12 -14.23 -22.86 28.85
CA ALA A 12 -13.41 -23.67 27.93
C ALA A 12 -13.61 -23.29 26.45
N LYS A 13 -14.84 -23.01 26.02
CA LYS A 13 -15.13 -22.52 24.65
C LYS A 13 -14.53 -21.15 24.40
N TRP A 14 -14.64 -20.22 25.33
CA TRP A 14 -14.04 -18.89 25.22
C TRP A 14 -12.51 -18.96 25.12
N ARG A 15 -11.86 -19.83 25.91
CA ARG A 15 -10.42 -20.08 25.81
C ARG A 15 -10.03 -20.66 24.44
N SER A 16 -10.81 -21.58 23.90
CA SER A 16 -10.58 -22.13 22.55
C SER A 16 -10.71 -21.06 21.48
N TYR A 17 -11.73 -20.19 21.53
CA TYR A 17 -11.87 -19.08 20.57
C TYR A 17 -10.74 -18.05 20.71
N ALA A 18 -10.32 -17.75 21.94
CA ALA A 18 -9.19 -16.85 22.16
C ALA A 18 -7.87 -17.41 21.58
N VAL A 19 -7.62 -18.70 21.77
CA VAL A 19 -6.44 -19.38 21.19
C VAL A 19 -6.52 -19.39 19.65
N GLN A 20 -7.68 -19.69 19.07
CA GLN A 20 -7.87 -19.66 17.61
C GLN A 20 -7.68 -18.26 17.05
N ALA A 21 -8.23 -17.23 17.69
CA ALA A 21 -8.03 -15.83 17.29
C ALA A 21 -6.55 -15.43 17.38
N LEU A 22 -5.85 -15.81 18.44
CA LEU A 22 -4.42 -15.56 18.59
C LEU A 22 -3.61 -16.25 17.48
N LEU A 23 -3.88 -17.54 17.22
CA LEU A 23 -3.23 -18.26 16.12
C LEU A 23 -3.48 -17.59 14.77
N PHE A 24 -4.70 -17.16 14.51
CA PHE A 24 -5.06 -16.46 13.28
C PHE A 24 -4.28 -15.13 13.14
N VAL A 25 -4.18 -14.35 14.22
CA VAL A 25 -3.39 -13.10 14.25
C VAL A 25 -1.91 -13.39 14.02
N VAL A 26 -1.35 -14.43 14.65
CA VAL A 26 0.06 -14.81 14.46
C VAL A 26 0.33 -15.26 13.03
N VAL A 27 -0.56 -16.04 12.43
CA VAL A 27 -0.43 -16.47 11.02
C VAL A 27 -0.49 -15.27 10.08
N ILE A 28 -1.45 -14.35 10.27
CA ILE A 28 -1.55 -13.15 9.44
C ILE A 28 -0.31 -12.27 9.63
N ALA A 29 0.16 -12.07 10.86
CA ALA A 29 1.36 -11.30 11.14
C ALA A 29 2.60 -11.95 10.48
N GLY A 30 2.71 -13.27 10.52
CA GLY A 30 3.78 -14.02 9.85
C GLY A 30 3.75 -13.86 8.33
N ILE A 31 2.57 -13.96 7.71
CA ILE A 31 2.40 -13.76 6.27
C ILE A 31 2.77 -12.33 5.89
N ARG A 32 2.31 -11.33 6.64
CA ARG A 32 2.66 -9.92 6.40
C ARG A 32 4.16 -9.66 6.54
N ALA A 33 4.78 -10.18 7.60
CA ALA A 33 6.23 -10.07 7.81
C ALA A 33 7.01 -10.73 6.67
N TRP A 34 6.55 -11.88 6.19
CA TRP A 34 7.16 -12.57 5.04
C TRP A 34 7.01 -11.78 3.74
N GLN A 35 5.84 -11.20 3.46
CA GLN A 35 5.60 -10.37 2.27
C GLN A 35 6.42 -9.06 2.28
N GLN A 36 6.71 -8.54 3.47
CA GLN A 36 7.45 -7.28 3.63
C GLN A 36 8.98 -7.45 3.71
N ARG A 37 9.48 -8.69 3.93
CA ARG A 37 10.92 -8.92 4.19
C ARG A 37 11.84 -8.48 3.06
N ASP A 38 11.37 -8.59 1.80
CA ASP A 38 12.12 -8.24 0.60
C ASP A 38 11.87 -6.78 0.16
N MET A 39 10.95 -6.09 0.85
CA MET A 39 10.63 -4.69 0.56
C MET A 39 11.66 -3.75 1.16
N ILE A 40 11.88 -2.68 0.45
CA ILE A 40 12.88 -1.70 0.81
C ILE A 40 12.56 -1.03 2.14
N SER A 41 13.56 -1.02 3.01
CA SER A 41 13.61 -0.25 4.25
C SER A 41 14.81 0.71 4.21
N GLY A 42 14.71 1.85 4.86
CA GLY A 42 15.77 2.85 4.85
C GLY A 42 15.60 3.89 3.74
N ALA A 43 16.65 4.28 3.03
CA ALA A 43 16.56 5.30 1.99
C ALA A 43 15.67 4.83 0.83
N ALA A 44 14.74 5.69 0.40
CA ALA A 44 13.88 5.39 -0.73
C ALA A 44 14.72 5.28 -2.03
N PRO A 45 14.46 4.27 -2.88
CA PRO A 45 15.14 4.18 -4.16
C PRO A 45 14.78 5.36 -5.06
N ALA A 46 15.69 5.67 -5.99
CA ALA A 46 15.39 6.67 -7.01
C ALA A 46 14.17 6.24 -7.83
N LEU A 47 13.16 7.10 -7.86
CA LEU A 47 11.99 6.96 -8.72
C LEU A 47 12.02 8.11 -9.72
N ARG A 48 12.24 7.78 -11.00
CA ARG A 48 12.28 8.74 -12.11
C ARG A 48 11.52 8.16 -13.28
N GLY A 49 10.75 8.99 -13.96
CA GLY A 49 9.99 8.61 -15.15
C GLY A 49 9.12 9.75 -15.63
N ASN A 50 8.43 9.53 -16.73
CA ASN A 50 7.39 10.44 -17.18
C ASN A 50 6.03 9.91 -16.69
N THR A 51 5.22 10.81 -16.18
CA THR A 51 3.81 10.47 -15.89
C THR A 51 3.06 10.24 -17.20
N LEU A 52 1.91 9.58 -17.11
CA LEU A 52 1.04 9.40 -18.28
C LEU A 52 0.54 10.71 -18.89
N SER A 53 0.59 11.81 -18.14
CA SER A 53 0.32 13.17 -18.66
C SER A 53 1.52 13.80 -19.38
N GLY A 54 2.65 13.09 -19.50
CA GLY A 54 3.87 13.57 -20.15
C GLY A 54 4.77 14.43 -19.28
N LEU A 55 4.41 14.68 -18.03
CA LEU A 55 5.23 15.48 -17.12
C LEU A 55 6.36 14.63 -16.52
N PRO A 56 7.62 15.13 -16.52
CA PRO A 56 8.71 14.43 -15.86
C PRO A 56 8.48 14.41 -14.34
N TYR A 57 8.69 13.24 -13.75
CA TYR A 57 8.63 13.05 -12.31
C TYR A 57 9.97 12.53 -11.78
N SER A 58 10.41 13.07 -10.67
CA SER A 58 11.55 12.58 -9.91
C SER A 58 11.24 12.69 -8.42
N LEU A 59 11.28 11.57 -7.71
CA LEU A 59 11.13 11.57 -6.25
C LEU A 59 12.30 12.36 -5.64
N PRO A 60 12.04 13.43 -4.87
CA PRO A 60 13.10 14.17 -4.19
C PRO A 60 13.81 13.28 -3.17
N LYS A 61 15.14 13.45 -3.01
CA LYS A 61 15.89 12.75 -1.96
C LYS A 61 15.45 13.19 -0.56
N HIS A 62 15.09 14.44 -0.41
CA HIS A 62 14.56 15.06 0.80
C HIS A 62 13.31 15.86 0.44
N PRO A 63 12.13 15.22 0.41
CA PRO A 63 10.89 15.92 0.12
C PRO A 63 10.54 16.86 1.28
N GLN A 64 9.84 17.97 0.99
CA GLN A 64 9.41 18.90 2.04
C GLN A 64 8.33 18.32 2.94
N HIS A 65 7.51 17.44 2.38
CA HIS A 65 6.42 16.73 3.07
C HIS A 65 6.47 15.25 2.71
N PRO A 66 5.87 14.36 3.52
CA PRO A 66 5.82 12.94 3.21
C PRO A 66 5.20 12.65 1.85
N VAL A 67 5.79 11.71 1.13
CA VAL A 67 5.34 11.27 -0.19
C VAL A 67 4.72 9.89 -0.12
N LEU A 68 3.52 9.73 -0.69
CA LEU A 68 2.92 8.43 -0.95
C LEU A 68 3.38 7.93 -2.32
N VAL A 69 4.04 6.79 -2.34
CA VAL A 69 4.34 6.01 -3.56
C VAL A 69 3.47 4.76 -3.54
N GLN A 70 2.52 4.67 -4.49
CA GLN A 70 1.55 3.58 -4.55
C GLN A 70 1.77 2.73 -5.79
N PHE A 71 2.03 1.43 -5.62
CA PHE A 71 2.08 0.46 -6.70
C PHE A 71 0.72 -0.23 -6.87
N TRP A 72 0.26 -0.32 -8.09
CA TRP A 72 -1.02 -0.92 -8.44
C TRP A 72 -0.98 -1.54 -9.84
N ALA A 73 -2.04 -2.24 -10.25
CA ALA A 73 -2.16 -2.78 -11.59
C ALA A 73 -3.60 -2.77 -12.10
N THR A 74 -3.78 -2.69 -13.41
CA THR A 74 -5.09 -2.70 -14.06
C THR A 74 -5.84 -4.02 -13.86
N TRP A 75 -5.13 -5.12 -13.73
CA TRP A 75 -5.65 -6.47 -13.51
C TRP A 75 -5.91 -6.82 -12.02
N CYS A 76 -5.60 -5.91 -11.09
CA CYS A 76 -5.67 -6.17 -9.64
C CYS A 76 -7.04 -5.76 -9.07
N PRO A 77 -7.90 -6.70 -8.64
CA PRO A 77 -9.22 -6.36 -8.11
C PRO A 77 -9.14 -5.64 -6.76
N ILE A 78 -8.13 -5.95 -5.92
CA ILE A 78 -7.93 -5.28 -4.62
C ILE A 78 -7.49 -3.83 -4.83
N CYS A 79 -6.66 -3.57 -5.85
CA CYS A 79 -6.26 -2.21 -6.22
C CYS A 79 -7.47 -1.37 -6.62
N ARG A 80 -8.42 -1.98 -7.35
CA ARG A 80 -9.68 -1.31 -7.73
C ARG A 80 -10.50 -0.88 -6.51
N ALA A 81 -10.53 -1.70 -5.46
CA ALA A 81 -11.23 -1.35 -4.22
C ALA A 81 -10.61 -0.17 -3.47
N GLU A 82 -9.32 0.15 -3.72
CA GLU A 82 -8.63 1.29 -3.10
C GLU A 82 -8.68 2.58 -3.95
N GLN A 83 -9.02 2.49 -5.23
CA GLN A 83 -8.88 3.59 -6.20
C GLN A 83 -9.53 4.89 -5.75
N ASP A 84 -10.75 4.84 -5.22
CA ASP A 84 -11.46 6.03 -4.74
C ASP A 84 -10.74 6.68 -3.57
N SER A 85 -10.18 5.88 -2.66
CA SER A 85 -9.40 6.37 -1.53
C SER A 85 -8.12 7.06 -2.01
N ILE A 86 -7.40 6.46 -2.96
CA ILE A 86 -6.18 7.04 -3.53
C ILE A 86 -6.50 8.30 -4.34
N ASN A 87 -7.58 8.30 -5.16
CA ASN A 87 -8.06 9.49 -5.86
C ASN A 87 -8.32 10.64 -4.89
N ASN A 88 -9.04 10.40 -3.80
CA ASN A 88 -9.32 11.41 -2.78
C ASN A 88 -8.06 11.93 -2.10
N ILE A 89 -7.09 11.04 -1.83
CA ILE A 89 -5.81 11.47 -1.23
C ILE A 89 -5.02 12.31 -2.22
N ALA A 90 -4.88 11.88 -3.46
CA ALA A 90 -4.13 12.59 -4.50
C ALA A 90 -4.74 13.95 -4.86
N HIS A 91 -6.07 14.06 -4.83
CA HIS A 91 -6.77 15.33 -5.06
C HIS A 91 -6.42 16.38 -3.99
N ASN A 92 -6.23 15.95 -2.74
CA ASN A 92 -5.98 16.83 -1.60
C ASN A 92 -4.50 16.90 -1.19
N ASN A 93 -3.62 16.12 -1.83
CA ASN A 93 -2.19 16.05 -1.51
C ASN A 93 -1.38 15.90 -2.80
N PRO A 94 -0.59 16.90 -3.20
CA PRO A 94 0.25 16.83 -4.39
C PRO A 94 1.43 15.85 -4.27
N ASN A 95 1.73 15.39 -3.05
CA ASN A 95 2.83 14.47 -2.77
C ASN A 95 2.39 13.00 -2.91
N VAL A 96 1.65 12.69 -3.96
CA VAL A 96 1.24 11.34 -4.32
C VAL A 96 1.77 11.04 -5.72
N ILE A 97 2.40 9.88 -5.86
CA ILE A 97 2.77 9.32 -7.15
C ILE A 97 2.39 7.84 -7.17
N THR A 98 1.87 7.37 -8.28
CA THR A 98 1.52 5.97 -8.41
C THR A 98 2.26 5.31 -9.57
N ILE A 99 2.45 4.01 -9.48
CA ILE A 99 3.15 3.20 -10.47
C ILE A 99 2.21 2.09 -10.94
N ALA A 100 1.94 2.05 -12.25
CA ALA A 100 1.15 1.00 -12.89
C ALA A 100 2.05 -0.16 -13.28
N MET A 101 2.18 -1.14 -12.40
CA MET A 101 3.04 -2.32 -12.54
C MET A 101 2.44 -3.31 -13.55
N ASN A 102 3.22 -3.75 -14.55
CA ASN A 102 2.82 -4.81 -15.51
C ASN A 102 1.40 -4.63 -16.06
N SER A 103 1.02 -3.39 -16.35
CA SER A 103 -0.34 -3.01 -16.74
C SER A 103 -0.50 -2.78 -18.26
N GLY A 104 0.51 -3.16 -19.03
CA GLY A 104 0.52 -3.04 -20.48
C GLY A 104 1.08 -1.70 -20.97
N THR A 105 0.67 -1.30 -22.18
CA THR A 105 1.17 -0.07 -22.80
C THR A 105 0.61 1.17 -22.11
N GLN A 106 1.24 2.32 -22.37
CA GLN A 106 0.77 3.61 -21.84
C GLN A 106 -0.69 3.88 -22.23
N GLU A 107 -1.06 3.60 -23.47
CA GLU A 107 -2.41 3.80 -24.01
C GLU A 107 -3.43 2.91 -23.29
N ALA A 108 -3.06 1.66 -22.99
CA ALA A 108 -3.91 0.73 -22.26
C ALA A 108 -4.19 1.23 -20.83
N VAL A 109 -3.15 1.72 -20.14
CA VAL A 109 -3.29 2.28 -18.79
C VAL A 109 -4.12 3.57 -18.82
N VAL A 110 -3.87 4.47 -19.77
CA VAL A 110 -4.65 5.71 -19.94
C VAL A 110 -6.13 5.40 -20.20
N LYS A 111 -6.40 4.40 -21.07
CA LYS A 111 -7.79 3.95 -21.32
C LYS A 111 -8.45 3.43 -20.03
N TYR A 112 -7.75 2.57 -19.29
CA TYR A 112 -8.25 2.03 -18.03
C TYR A 112 -8.55 3.15 -17.02
N MET A 113 -7.62 4.11 -16.85
CA MET A 113 -7.80 5.24 -15.92
C MET A 113 -9.06 6.04 -16.25
N ARG A 114 -9.26 6.35 -17.54
CA ARG A 114 -10.45 7.07 -18.00
C ARG A 114 -11.73 6.27 -17.73
N ASP A 115 -11.74 4.98 -18.05
CA ASP A 115 -12.91 4.11 -17.89
C ASP A 115 -13.27 3.91 -16.40
N GLN A 116 -12.29 4.04 -15.49
CA GLN A 116 -12.48 3.90 -14.04
C GLN A 116 -12.53 5.25 -13.28
N GLY A 117 -12.46 6.40 -13.96
CA GLY A 117 -12.48 7.71 -13.33
C GLY A 117 -11.25 8.01 -12.47
N ILE A 118 -10.09 7.45 -12.81
CA ILE A 118 -8.84 7.63 -12.08
C ILE A 118 -8.17 8.93 -12.50
N ALA A 119 -7.80 9.77 -11.50
CA ALA A 119 -7.20 11.09 -11.72
C ALA A 119 -5.84 11.28 -11.02
N PHE A 120 -5.37 10.32 -10.23
CA PHE A 120 -4.06 10.42 -9.60
C PHE A 120 -2.90 10.31 -10.62
N PRO A 121 -1.71 10.90 -10.33
CA PRO A 121 -0.56 10.82 -11.23
C PRO A 121 0.01 9.40 -11.29
N VAL A 122 0.33 8.94 -12.51
CA VAL A 122 0.81 7.57 -12.77
C VAL A 122 2.08 7.60 -13.60
N VAL A 123 3.07 6.83 -13.18
CA VAL A 123 4.21 6.38 -14.01
C VAL A 123 3.93 4.95 -14.46
N ASN A 124 4.01 4.67 -15.77
CA ASN A 124 3.84 3.31 -16.28
C ASN A 124 5.13 2.50 -16.08
N ASP A 125 4.97 1.26 -15.63
CA ASP A 125 6.05 0.28 -15.41
C ASP A 125 5.68 -1.03 -16.13
N PRO A 126 5.71 -1.03 -17.48
CA PRO A 126 5.15 -2.12 -18.28
C PRO A 126 5.92 -3.43 -18.14
N ASP A 127 7.20 -3.38 -17.82
CA ASP A 127 8.11 -4.54 -17.63
C ASP A 127 8.34 -4.89 -16.14
N GLY A 128 7.80 -4.09 -15.20
CA GLY A 128 7.97 -4.29 -13.76
C GLY A 128 9.37 -3.94 -13.23
N SER A 129 10.21 -3.31 -14.04
CA SER A 129 11.60 -3.01 -13.66
C SER A 129 11.69 -2.00 -12.52
N LEU A 130 10.77 -1.02 -12.48
CA LEU A 130 10.68 -0.05 -11.40
C LEU A 130 10.15 -0.70 -10.13
N SER A 131 9.11 -1.52 -10.24
CA SER A 131 8.54 -2.30 -9.14
C SER A 131 9.58 -3.23 -8.51
N ALA A 132 10.39 -3.92 -9.32
CA ALA A 132 11.46 -4.78 -8.85
C ALA A 132 12.53 -4.02 -8.03
N LYS A 133 12.90 -2.79 -8.44
CA LYS A 133 13.82 -1.93 -7.67
C LYS A 133 13.28 -1.54 -6.30
N TRP A 134 11.97 -1.52 -6.13
CA TRP A 134 11.29 -1.25 -4.88
C TRP A 134 10.94 -2.51 -4.09
N GLY A 135 11.38 -3.70 -4.56
CA GLY A 135 11.07 -4.98 -3.94
C GLY A 135 9.59 -5.33 -4.00
N VAL A 136 8.83 -4.74 -4.93
CA VAL A 136 7.38 -4.97 -5.06
C VAL A 136 7.14 -6.22 -5.89
N HIS A 137 6.61 -7.26 -5.25
CA HIS A 137 6.23 -8.54 -5.88
C HIS A 137 4.71 -8.77 -5.88
N ALA A 138 3.97 -7.93 -5.15
CA ALA A 138 2.52 -8.00 -5.07
C ALA A 138 1.91 -6.59 -4.97
N VAL A 139 0.72 -6.41 -5.54
CA VAL A 139 -0.03 -5.16 -5.51
C VAL A 139 -1.41 -5.37 -4.89
N PRO A 140 -1.99 -4.34 -4.25
CA PRO A 140 -1.42 -3.02 -4.05
C PRO A 140 -0.27 -3.01 -3.04
N ALA A 141 0.68 -2.08 -3.22
CA ALA A 141 1.75 -1.84 -2.26
C ALA A 141 1.95 -0.33 -2.09
N SER A 142 1.97 0.14 -0.85
CA SER A 142 2.10 1.55 -0.50
C SER A 142 3.38 1.78 0.28
N PHE A 143 4.14 2.79 -0.11
CA PHE A 143 5.31 3.26 0.60
C PHE A 143 5.09 4.71 1.02
N ILE A 144 5.37 5.03 2.27
CA ILE A 144 5.35 6.41 2.75
C ILE A 144 6.77 6.83 3.08
N ILE A 145 7.24 7.83 2.34
CA ILE A 145 8.59 8.39 2.44
C ILE A 145 8.51 9.66 3.26
N ALA A 146 9.29 9.73 4.33
CA ALA A 146 9.37 10.91 5.19
C ALA A 146 10.25 12.02 4.57
N PRO A 147 10.25 13.24 5.14
CA PRO A 147 11.06 14.35 4.67
C PRO A 147 12.58 14.08 4.67
N ASP A 148 13.05 13.16 5.47
CA ASP A 148 14.46 12.72 5.47
C ASP A 148 14.82 11.78 4.30
N GLY A 149 13.85 11.47 3.42
CA GLY A 149 14.02 10.60 2.26
C GLY A 149 14.00 9.10 2.59
N ARG A 150 13.62 8.73 3.81
CA ARG A 150 13.53 7.32 4.23
C ARG A 150 12.12 6.77 4.16
N VAL A 151 12.01 5.51 3.79
CA VAL A 151 10.75 4.77 3.86
C VAL A 151 10.41 4.54 5.34
N ARG A 152 9.27 5.05 5.79
CA ARG A 152 8.77 4.90 7.16
C ARG A 152 7.69 3.85 7.30
N PHE A 153 6.84 3.75 6.30
CA PHE A 153 5.76 2.75 6.29
C PHE A 153 5.73 2.04 4.96
N VAL A 154 5.53 0.73 5.03
CA VAL A 154 5.31 -0.15 3.89
C VAL A 154 4.07 -0.98 4.18
N GLU A 155 3.11 -0.94 3.28
CA GLU A 155 1.88 -1.73 3.37
C GLU A 155 1.70 -2.55 2.10
N VAL A 156 1.33 -3.82 2.25
CA VAL A 156 1.01 -4.72 1.14
C VAL A 156 -0.42 -5.21 1.30
N GLY A 157 -1.16 -5.18 0.20
CA GLY A 157 -2.58 -5.48 0.19
C GLY A 157 -3.43 -4.26 0.57
N TYR A 158 -4.72 -4.50 0.75
CA TYR A 158 -5.70 -3.44 0.98
C TYR A 158 -5.37 -2.60 2.22
N THR A 159 -5.34 -1.27 2.04
CA THR A 159 -5.18 -0.30 3.11
C THR A 159 -6.27 0.76 3.01
N THR A 160 -6.90 1.08 4.14
CA THR A 160 -7.95 2.10 4.15
C THR A 160 -7.38 3.50 3.91
N GLY A 161 -8.15 4.38 3.24
CA GLY A 161 -7.73 5.77 3.03
C GLY A 161 -7.41 6.52 4.33
N VAL A 162 -8.14 6.23 5.42
CA VAL A 162 -7.85 6.78 6.75
C VAL A 162 -6.49 6.27 7.26
N GLY A 163 -6.20 4.98 7.06
CA GLY A 163 -4.92 4.39 7.45
C GLY A 163 -3.73 5.02 6.71
N ILE A 164 -3.88 5.30 5.41
CA ILE A 164 -2.84 6.00 4.61
C ILE A 164 -2.66 7.43 5.12
N LYS A 165 -3.76 8.19 5.30
CA LYS A 165 -3.71 9.57 5.79
C LYS A 165 -3.04 9.68 7.17
N LEU A 166 -3.36 8.75 8.08
CA LEU A 166 -2.73 8.70 9.40
C LEU A 166 -1.21 8.48 9.31
N ARG A 167 -0.76 7.56 8.44
CA ARG A 167 0.67 7.29 8.26
C ARG A 167 1.40 8.46 7.58
N LEU A 168 0.76 9.13 6.61
CA LEU A 168 1.30 10.35 6.02
C LEU A 168 1.49 11.43 7.09
N TRP A 169 0.49 11.62 7.94
CA TRP A 169 0.57 12.57 9.05
C TRP A 169 1.67 12.19 10.05
N LEU A 170 1.77 10.92 10.44
CA LEU A 170 2.83 10.45 11.36
C LEU A 170 4.22 10.64 10.74
N ALA A 171 4.39 10.39 9.45
CA ALA A 171 5.67 10.50 8.74
C ALA A 171 6.18 11.96 8.66
N GLU A 172 5.35 12.95 8.97
CA GLU A 172 5.77 14.37 9.06
C GLU A 172 6.69 14.62 10.27
N PHE A 173 6.58 13.79 11.33
CA PHE A 173 7.25 14.02 12.62
C PHE A 173 8.36 13.03 12.94
N ILE A 174 8.62 12.02 12.09
CA ILE A 174 9.57 10.93 12.37
C ILE A 174 10.63 10.73 11.30
#